data_5db6b78eedc41039e85bf5b09d249f61
#
_entry.id   5db6b78eedc41039e85bf5b09d249f61
#
_cell.length_a   1.000
_cell.length_b   1.000
_cell.length_c   1.000
_cell.angle_alpha   90.00
_cell.angle_beta   90.00
_cell.angle_gamma   90.00
#
_symmetry.space_group_name_H-M   'P 1'
#
loop_
_entity.id
_entity.type
_entity.pdbx_description
1 polymer ?
#
loop_
_entity_poly.entity_id
_entity_poly.type
_entity_poly.pdbx_seq_one_letter_code
_entity_poly.pdbx_strand_id
1 'polypeptide(L)'
;MKYLKVMFGNKSKANETGIEYKIGEVNIANNWNPNARDSKEMGGFNFSIEEKILRWLLRGDTIYDVEIPKDAEVIDIPHPATPHGVFRSNKIIIKNPREVTDEMAMELYRKSTIPEKSYYKAMVGCAIRGYMNTALQILKDKVTNENIDIVLEEFEDFCTNKDTGIFDENQLGVNCKKIYEILKKIKEDNEPNGKK
;
A
#
# COMPACT_ATOMS: atom_id res chain seq x y z
N MET A 1 -14.12 5.62 -14.06
CA MET A 1 -13.24 5.49 -12.86
C MET A 1 -13.10 3.99 -12.59
N LYS A 2 -11.87 3.51 -12.43
CA LYS A 2 -11.59 2.09 -12.18
C LYS A 2 -11.29 1.89 -10.70
N TYR A 3 -12.07 1.04 -10.05
CA TYR A 3 -11.86 0.68 -8.65
C TYR A 3 -11.09 -0.63 -8.54
N LEU A 4 -10.14 -0.69 -7.63
CA LEU A 4 -9.27 -1.82 -7.40
C LEU A 4 -9.18 -2.17 -5.92
N LYS A 5 -8.93 -3.44 -5.65
CA LYS A 5 -8.65 -3.97 -4.31
C LYS A 5 -7.52 -4.98 -4.38
N VAL A 6 -6.55 -4.85 -3.47
CA VAL A 6 -5.45 -5.82 -3.31
C VAL A 6 -5.73 -6.70 -2.11
N MET A 7 -5.53 -8.00 -2.25
CA MET A 7 -5.77 -9.02 -1.21
C MET A 7 -4.76 -10.16 -1.30
N PHE A 8 -4.72 -11.01 -0.29
CA PHE A 8 -3.98 -12.28 -0.29
C PHE A 8 -4.87 -13.39 -0.88
N GLY A 9 -4.68 -13.72 -2.15
CA GLY A 9 -5.68 -14.49 -2.87
C GLY A 9 -7.05 -13.79 -2.75
N ASN A 10 -8.07 -14.47 -2.28
CA ASN A 10 -9.41 -13.90 -2.05
C ASN A 10 -9.67 -13.49 -0.58
N LYS A 11 -8.62 -13.34 0.25
CA LYS A 11 -8.72 -12.98 1.69
C LYS A 11 -8.21 -11.58 1.97
N SER A 12 -8.85 -10.88 2.89
CA SER A 12 -8.46 -9.54 3.32
C SER A 12 -7.13 -9.49 4.11
N LYS A 13 -6.67 -10.63 4.64
CA LYS A 13 -5.41 -10.82 5.37
C LYS A 13 -4.84 -12.20 5.07
N ALA A 14 -3.53 -12.34 5.21
CA ALA A 14 -2.84 -13.62 5.00
C ALA A 14 -3.14 -14.68 6.08
N ASN A 15 -3.60 -14.27 7.27
CA ASN A 15 -3.88 -15.15 8.40
C ASN A 15 -5.34 -15.64 8.44
N GLU A 16 -5.65 -16.51 9.39
CA GLU A 16 -6.97 -17.12 9.57
C GLU A 16 -8.09 -16.10 9.88
N THR A 17 -7.74 -14.92 10.40
CA THR A 17 -8.72 -13.86 10.72
C THR A 17 -9.11 -13.05 9.48
N GLY A 18 -8.55 -13.35 8.32
CA GLY A 18 -8.89 -12.68 7.06
C GLY A 18 -10.32 -13.00 6.61
N ILE A 19 -11.08 -11.98 6.26
CA ILE A 19 -12.40 -12.16 5.64
C ILE A 19 -12.19 -12.76 4.25
N GLU A 20 -12.86 -13.85 3.96
CA GLU A 20 -12.88 -14.44 2.63
C GLU A 20 -13.96 -13.81 1.76
N TYR A 21 -13.60 -13.44 0.54
CA TYR A 21 -14.50 -12.80 -0.41
C TYR A 21 -14.96 -13.80 -1.47
N LYS A 22 -16.22 -13.70 -1.83
CA LYS A 22 -16.80 -14.45 -2.97
C LYS A 22 -16.55 -13.67 -4.25
N ILE A 23 -15.88 -14.31 -5.21
CA ILE A 23 -15.54 -13.72 -6.49
C ILE A 23 -16.78 -13.76 -7.41
N GLY A 24 -17.14 -12.63 -8.02
CA GLY A 24 -18.28 -12.50 -8.90
C GLY A 24 -19.63 -12.35 -8.22
N GLU A 25 -19.69 -12.48 -6.90
CA GLU A 25 -20.90 -12.33 -6.09
C GLU A 25 -20.87 -11.04 -5.27
N VAL A 26 -22.04 -10.61 -4.80
CA VAL A 26 -22.14 -9.48 -3.85
C VAL A 26 -21.62 -9.91 -2.49
N ASN A 27 -20.56 -9.28 -2.03
CA ASN A 27 -20.08 -9.38 -0.65
C ASN A 27 -20.77 -8.30 0.17
N ILE A 28 -21.38 -8.67 1.31
CA ILE A 28 -22.11 -7.78 2.21
C ILE A 28 -21.36 -7.71 3.54
N ALA A 29 -21.10 -6.50 4.01
CA ALA A 29 -20.43 -6.29 5.29
C ALA A 29 -21.40 -6.48 6.47
N ASN A 30 -20.98 -7.26 7.47
CA ASN A 30 -21.77 -7.46 8.68
C ASN A 30 -21.65 -6.30 9.67
N ASN A 31 -20.61 -5.47 9.52
CA ASN A 31 -20.28 -4.36 10.41
C ASN A 31 -20.14 -3.07 9.61
N TRP A 32 -21.25 -2.43 9.29
CA TRP A 32 -21.25 -1.17 8.54
C TRP A 32 -21.84 -0.05 9.40
N ASN A 33 -21.05 0.99 9.64
CA ASN A 33 -21.46 2.20 10.32
C ASN A 33 -20.95 3.45 9.53
N PRO A 34 -21.75 4.00 8.61
CA PRO A 34 -21.34 5.11 7.75
C PRO A 34 -21.06 6.41 8.53
N ASN A 35 -21.57 6.53 9.76
CA ASN A 35 -21.41 7.71 10.61
C ASN A 35 -20.22 7.62 11.57
N ALA A 36 -19.45 6.53 11.56
CA ALA A 36 -18.28 6.41 12.40
C ALA A 36 -17.22 7.44 12.01
N ARG A 37 -16.58 8.05 13.01
CA ARG A 37 -15.47 9.00 12.79
C ARG A 37 -14.15 8.28 12.48
N ASP A 38 -13.95 7.11 13.05
CA ASP A 38 -12.79 6.26 12.80
C ASP A 38 -13.10 5.24 11.69
N SER A 39 -12.22 5.13 10.73
CA SER A 39 -12.35 4.17 9.64
C SER A 39 -12.35 2.71 10.10
N LYS A 40 -11.75 2.39 11.26
CA LYS A 40 -11.78 1.04 11.86
C LYS A 40 -13.17 0.70 12.41
N GLU A 41 -13.84 1.69 13.00
CA GLU A 41 -15.21 1.54 13.54
C GLU A 41 -16.27 1.55 12.43
N MET A 42 -15.99 2.16 11.29
CA MET A 42 -16.89 2.22 10.15
C MET A 42 -17.17 0.82 9.57
N GLY A 43 -16.25 -0.09 9.67
CA GLY A 43 -16.38 -1.42 9.07
C GLY A 43 -16.40 -1.37 7.54
N GLY A 44 -17.15 -2.27 6.91
CA GLY A 44 -17.27 -2.34 5.46
C GLY A 44 -16.01 -2.81 4.73
N PHE A 45 -16.02 -2.68 3.43
CA PHE A 45 -14.95 -3.11 2.53
C PHE A 45 -14.20 -1.90 1.97
N ASN A 46 -12.89 -1.89 2.15
CA ASN A 46 -12.01 -0.86 1.59
C ASN A 46 -11.58 -1.21 0.16
N PHE A 47 -11.49 -0.20 -0.69
CA PHE A 47 -10.95 -0.25 -2.04
C PHE A 47 -10.48 1.14 -2.46
N SER A 48 -9.82 1.27 -3.60
CA SER A 48 -9.36 2.56 -4.09
C SER A 48 -9.46 2.67 -5.61
N ILE A 49 -9.27 3.90 -6.12
CA ILE A 49 -9.07 4.09 -7.56
C ILE A 49 -7.68 3.60 -7.98
N GLU A 50 -7.51 3.34 -9.30
CA GLU A 50 -6.26 2.81 -9.86
C GLU A 50 -5.07 3.71 -9.52
N GLU A 51 -5.23 5.02 -9.57
CA GLU A 51 -4.17 6.01 -9.31
C GLU A 51 -3.72 6.08 -7.84
N LYS A 52 -4.44 5.42 -6.94
CA LYS A 52 -4.12 5.40 -5.49
C LYS A 52 -3.72 4.01 -4.98
N ILE A 53 -3.88 2.97 -5.80
CA ILE A 53 -3.73 1.57 -5.36
C ILE A 53 -2.27 1.20 -5.02
N LEU A 54 -1.27 1.87 -5.60
CA LEU A 54 0.16 1.59 -5.38
C LEU A 54 0.49 1.52 -3.88
N ARG A 55 -0.07 2.42 -3.08
CA ARG A 55 0.13 2.49 -1.63
C ARG A 55 -0.30 1.21 -0.90
N TRP A 56 -1.19 0.43 -1.51
CA TRP A 56 -1.82 -0.74 -0.91
C TRP A 56 -1.26 -2.07 -1.43
N LEU A 57 -0.27 -2.09 -2.34
CA LEU A 57 0.30 -3.32 -2.88
C LEU A 57 0.88 -4.25 -1.81
N LEU A 58 1.34 -3.68 -0.69
CA LEU A 58 1.78 -4.45 0.47
C LEU A 58 0.69 -5.38 1.03
N ARG A 59 -0.60 -5.05 0.84
CA ARG A 59 -1.74 -5.74 1.45
C ARG A 59 -2.17 -7.01 0.74
N GLY A 60 -1.40 -7.49 -0.25
CA GLY A 60 -1.70 -8.74 -0.93
C GLY A 60 -0.82 -9.03 -2.13
N ASP A 61 -1.14 -10.13 -2.78
CA ASP A 61 -0.51 -10.65 -3.99
C ASP A 61 -1.45 -10.69 -5.19
N THR A 62 -2.75 -10.45 -4.93
CA THR A 62 -3.78 -10.51 -5.95
C THR A 62 -4.57 -9.20 -6.00
N ILE A 63 -4.72 -8.65 -7.19
CA ILE A 63 -5.50 -7.44 -7.46
C ILE A 63 -6.80 -7.80 -8.17
N TYR A 64 -7.88 -7.16 -7.74
CA TYR A 64 -9.23 -7.33 -8.25
C TYR A 64 -9.78 -6.02 -8.79
N ASP A 65 -10.59 -6.11 -9.84
CA ASP A 65 -11.52 -5.05 -10.19
C ASP A 65 -12.68 -5.07 -9.19
N VAL A 66 -13.11 -3.88 -8.75
CA VAL A 66 -14.23 -3.72 -7.82
C VAL A 66 -15.40 -3.08 -8.55
N GLU A 67 -16.57 -3.74 -8.46
CA GLU A 67 -17.83 -3.20 -8.91
C GLU A 67 -18.71 -2.88 -7.71
N ILE A 68 -19.39 -1.75 -7.77
CA ILE A 68 -20.25 -1.26 -6.69
C ILE A 68 -21.71 -1.56 -7.08
N PRO A 69 -22.41 -2.39 -6.29
CA PRO A 69 -23.85 -2.60 -6.48
C PRO A 69 -24.64 -1.30 -6.41
N LYS A 70 -25.73 -1.19 -7.17
CA LYS A 70 -26.55 0.03 -7.24
C LYS A 70 -27.13 0.47 -5.89
N ASP A 71 -27.38 -0.49 -5.00
CA ASP A 71 -27.91 -0.29 -3.65
C ASP A 71 -26.84 -0.25 -2.56
N ALA A 72 -25.56 -0.10 -2.96
CA ALA A 72 -24.46 0.01 -2.02
C ALA A 72 -24.28 1.47 -1.55
N GLU A 73 -23.94 1.61 -0.28
CA GLU A 73 -23.47 2.87 0.29
C GLU A 73 -21.95 2.93 0.14
N VAL A 74 -21.43 4.06 -0.35
CA VAL A 74 -19.98 4.29 -0.56
C VAL A 74 -19.58 5.59 0.10
N ILE A 75 -18.50 5.56 0.85
CA ILE A 75 -17.92 6.74 1.50
C ILE A 75 -16.46 6.89 1.03
N ASP A 76 -16.11 8.07 0.53
CA ASP A 76 -14.73 8.48 0.31
C ASP A 76 -14.11 8.80 1.67
N ILE A 77 -13.02 8.11 2.02
CA ILE A 77 -12.39 8.24 3.32
C ILE A 77 -11.12 9.05 3.17
N PRO A 78 -11.11 10.30 3.64
CA PRO A 78 -9.88 11.08 3.68
C PRO A 78 -8.83 10.36 4.53
N HIS A 79 -7.68 10.12 3.96
CA HIS A 79 -6.53 9.54 4.65
C HIS A 79 -5.30 10.42 4.40
N PRO A 80 -4.46 10.71 5.41
CA PRO A 80 -3.27 11.55 5.21
C PRO A 80 -2.36 11.07 4.08
N ALA A 81 -2.25 9.74 3.89
CA ALA A 81 -1.46 9.15 2.81
C ALA A 81 -2.16 9.14 1.44
N THR A 82 -3.48 9.35 1.40
CA THR A 82 -4.30 9.36 0.19
C THR A 82 -5.55 10.18 0.45
N PRO A 83 -5.49 11.53 0.33
CA PRO A 83 -6.58 12.42 0.75
C PRO A 83 -7.94 12.13 0.09
N HIS A 84 -7.91 11.62 -1.14
CA HIS A 84 -9.09 11.22 -1.91
C HIS A 84 -8.81 9.95 -2.71
N GLY A 85 -9.89 9.22 -3.07
CA GLY A 85 -9.80 8.03 -3.91
C GLY A 85 -9.57 6.73 -3.14
N VAL A 86 -9.77 6.76 -1.82
CA VAL A 86 -9.86 5.57 -0.95
C VAL A 86 -11.26 5.51 -0.38
N PHE A 87 -11.93 4.40 -0.59
CA PHE A 87 -13.34 4.26 -0.28
C PHE A 87 -13.61 3.12 0.69
N ARG A 88 -14.73 3.22 1.36
CA ARG A 88 -15.39 2.09 2.02
C ARG A 88 -16.81 1.94 1.53
N SER A 89 -17.28 0.69 1.51
CA SER A 89 -18.64 0.35 1.13
C SER A 89 -19.18 -0.80 1.97
N ASN A 90 -20.50 -0.80 2.17
CA ASN A 90 -21.19 -1.93 2.79
C ASN A 90 -21.34 -3.13 1.86
N LYS A 91 -21.23 -2.93 0.53
CA LYS A 91 -21.35 -3.99 -0.48
C LYS A 91 -20.34 -3.76 -1.61
N ILE A 92 -19.68 -4.82 -2.04
CA ILE A 92 -18.82 -4.83 -3.25
C ILE A 92 -18.92 -6.15 -3.97
N ILE A 93 -18.62 -6.14 -5.27
CA ILE A 93 -18.36 -7.34 -6.08
C ILE A 93 -16.90 -7.26 -6.52
N ILE A 94 -16.11 -8.29 -6.24
CA ILE A 94 -14.74 -8.41 -6.74
C ILE A 94 -14.72 -9.32 -7.96
N LYS A 95 -13.99 -8.92 -8.99
CA LYS A 95 -13.90 -9.61 -10.28
C LYS A 95 -12.48 -9.64 -10.81
N ASN A 96 -12.23 -10.46 -11.82
CA ASN A 96 -11.01 -10.47 -12.61
C ASN A 96 -9.73 -10.53 -11.74
N PRO A 97 -9.52 -11.60 -10.94
CA PRO A 97 -8.31 -11.77 -10.17
C PRO A 97 -7.08 -11.80 -11.07
N ARG A 98 -6.06 -11.03 -10.70
CA ARG A 98 -4.75 -11.01 -11.37
C ARG A 98 -3.68 -11.03 -10.30
N GLU A 99 -2.67 -11.86 -10.50
CA GLU A 99 -1.46 -11.81 -9.68
C GLU A 99 -0.75 -10.46 -9.88
N VAL A 100 -0.31 -9.84 -8.79
CA VAL A 100 0.49 -8.61 -8.85
C VAL A 100 1.93 -9.00 -9.14
N THR A 101 2.42 -8.63 -10.33
CA THR A 101 3.82 -8.77 -10.73
C THR A 101 4.58 -7.46 -10.57
N ASP A 102 5.91 -7.50 -10.67
CA ASP A 102 6.74 -6.27 -10.63
C ASP A 102 6.43 -5.34 -11.82
N GLU A 103 6.14 -5.91 -13.01
CA GLU A 103 5.73 -5.14 -14.18
C GLU A 103 4.39 -4.42 -13.93
N MET A 104 3.42 -5.11 -13.35
CA MET A 104 2.13 -4.49 -12.97
C MET A 104 2.33 -3.40 -11.90
N ALA A 105 3.17 -3.65 -10.90
CA ALA A 105 3.50 -2.66 -9.87
C ALA A 105 4.14 -1.41 -10.50
N MET A 106 5.03 -1.58 -11.48
CA MET A 106 5.65 -0.51 -12.24
C MET A 106 4.62 0.31 -13.06
N GLU A 107 3.65 -0.35 -13.70
CA GLU A 107 2.57 0.34 -14.41
C GLU A 107 1.71 1.17 -13.46
N LEU A 108 1.36 0.60 -12.29
CA LEU A 108 0.61 1.30 -11.25
C LEU A 108 1.41 2.48 -10.67
N TYR A 109 2.73 2.35 -10.54
CA TYR A 109 3.60 3.44 -10.14
C TYR A 109 3.54 4.61 -11.14
N ARG A 110 3.64 4.32 -12.44
CA ARG A 110 3.59 5.36 -13.50
C ARG A 110 2.27 6.12 -13.55
N LYS A 111 1.17 5.47 -13.16
CA LYS A 111 -0.18 6.07 -13.09
C LYS A 111 -0.46 6.74 -11.74
N SER A 112 0.40 6.51 -10.75
CA SER A 112 0.12 6.89 -9.37
C SER A 112 0.13 8.40 -9.16
N THR A 113 -0.84 8.87 -8.39
CA THR A 113 -0.98 10.26 -7.95
C THR A 113 -1.06 10.36 -6.42
N ILE A 114 -0.42 9.44 -5.70
CA ILE A 114 -0.35 9.50 -4.24
C ILE A 114 0.52 10.67 -3.76
N PRO A 115 0.33 11.18 -2.53
CA PRO A 115 1.18 12.22 -1.96
C PRO A 115 2.65 11.79 -1.87
N GLU A 116 3.58 12.74 -1.90
CA GLU A 116 5.03 12.49 -1.93
C GLU A 116 5.49 11.51 -0.85
N LYS A 117 5.18 11.78 0.42
CA LYS A 117 5.55 10.88 1.52
C LYS A 117 4.99 9.46 1.40
N SER A 118 3.90 9.27 0.66
CA SER A 118 3.32 7.95 0.44
C SER A 118 4.14 7.08 -0.51
N TYR A 119 4.96 7.70 -1.38
CA TYR A 119 5.89 6.94 -2.22
C TYR A 119 6.98 6.25 -1.42
N TYR A 120 7.44 6.83 -0.30
CA TYR A 120 8.44 6.19 0.56
C TYR A 120 7.91 4.87 1.16
N LYS A 121 6.66 4.89 1.64
CA LYS A 121 5.98 3.69 2.14
C LYS A 121 5.64 2.70 1.01
N ALA A 122 5.29 3.19 -0.18
CA ALA A 122 5.07 2.33 -1.33
C ALA A 122 6.35 1.64 -1.80
N MET A 123 7.50 2.34 -1.79
CA MET A 123 8.82 1.77 -2.07
C MET A 123 9.13 0.59 -1.17
N VAL A 124 8.97 0.77 0.15
CA VAL A 124 9.17 -0.31 1.12
C VAL A 124 8.19 -1.45 0.87
N GLY A 125 6.92 -1.15 0.66
CA GLY A 125 5.88 -2.14 0.37
C GLY A 125 6.18 -2.98 -0.88
N CYS A 126 6.68 -2.35 -1.94
CA CYS A 126 7.13 -3.04 -3.15
C CYS A 126 8.33 -3.95 -2.87
N ALA A 127 9.33 -3.47 -2.11
CA ALA A 127 10.49 -4.28 -1.74
C ALA A 127 10.10 -5.52 -0.93
N ILE A 128 9.18 -5.39 0.02
CA ILE A 128 8.65 -6.50 0.81
C ILE A 128 8.00 -7.55 -0.07
N ARG A 129 7.20 -7.11 -1.03
CA ARG A 129 6.47 -8.00 -1.94
C ARG A 129 7.36 -8.57 -3.06
N GLY A 130 8.64 -8.18 -3.14
CA GLY A 130 9.56 -8.64 -4.16
C GLY A 130 9.51 -7.86 -5.48
N TYR A 131 8.73 -6.76 -5.55
CA TYR A 131 8.64 -5.89 -6.73
C TYR A 131 9.83 -4.93 -6.75
N MET A 132 11.03 -5.51 -6.93
CA MET A 132 12.28 -4.78 -6.71
C MET A 132 12.59 -3.75 -7.77
N ASN A 133 12.23 -3.99 -9.05
CA ASN A 133 12.43 -2.98 -10.09
C ASN A 133 11.59 -1.74 -9.81
N THR A 134 10.34 -1.95 -9.35
CA THR A 134 9.46 -0.84 -8.94
C THR A 134 10.00 -0.10 -7.72
N ALA A 135 10.45 -0.82 -6.69
CA ALA A 135 11.03 -0.20 -5.50
C ALA A 135 12.28 0.64 -5.83
N LEU A 136 13.18 0.12 -6.66
CA LEU A 136 14.38 0.84 -7.11
C LEU A 136 14.05 2.04 -8.00
N GLN A 137 13.00 1.94 -8.84
CA GLN A 137 12.56 3.07 -9.66
C GLN A 137 11.97 4.18 -8.80
N ILE A 138 11.14 3.84 -7.80
CA ILE A 138 10.61 4.82 -6.83
C ILE A 138 11.78 5.51 -6.10
N LEU A 139 12.75 4.73 -5.62
CA LEU A 139 13.94 5.25 -4.97
C LEU A 139 14.65 6.27 -5.88
N LYS A 140 14.93 5.89 -7.13
CA LYS A 140 15.62 6.75 -8.11
C LYS A 140 14.87 8.04 -8.37
N ASP A 141 13.54 8.00 -8.47
CA ASP A 141 12.72 9.15 -8.87
C ASP A 141 12.33 10.06 -7.70
N LYS A 142 12.31 9.53 -6.47
CA LYS A 142 11.71 10.20 -5.31
C LYS A 142 12.69 10.48 -4.18
N VAL A 143 13.88 9.88 -4.19
CA VAL A 143 14.88 10.09 -3.15
C VAL A 143 15.95 11.04 -3.68
N THR A 144 16.19 12.12 -2.95
CA THR A 144 17.20 13.15 -3.26
C THR A 144 18.09 13.38 -2.04
N ASN A 145 19.16 14.10 -2.24
CA ASN A 145 20.04 14.51 -1.15
C ASN A 145 19.33 15.37 -0.10
N GLU A 146 18.33 16.16 -0.53
CA GLU A 146 17.60 17.06 0.36
C GLU A 146 16.56 16.33 1.23
N ASN A 147 16.04 15.18 0.76
CA ASN A 147 14.98 14.47 1.48
C ASN A 147 15.43 13.15 2.13
N ILE A 148 16.70 12.75 1.98
CA ILE A 148 17.20 11.45 2.44
C ILE A 148 16.94 11.18 3.92
N ASP A 149 17.09 12.17 4.79
CA ASP A 149 16.83 12.01 6.22
C ASP A 149 15.36 11.69 6.51
N ILE A 150 14.44 12.39 5.84
CA ILE A 150 13.00 12.13 5.95
C ILE A 150 12.66 10.74 5.42
N VAL A 151 13.28 10.33 4.30
CA VAL A 151 13.03 9.01 3.71
C VAL A 151 13.53 7.91 4.63
N LEU A 152 14.70 8.05 5.26
CA LEU A 152 15.23 7.09 6.22
C LEU A 152 14.34 6.98 7.47
N GLU A 153 13.91 8.11 8.03
CA GLU A 153 12.99 8.14 9.18
C GLU A 153 11.67 7.40 8.84
N GLU A 154 11.05 7.73 7.71
CA GLU A 154 9.80 7.06 7.27
C GLU A 154 10.02 5.56 6.96
N PHE A 155 11.20 5.18 6.45
CA PHE A 155 11.55 3.78 6.21
C PHE A 155 11.69 3.02 7.52
N GLU A 156 12.44 3.55 8.49
CA GLU A 156 12.67 2.94 9.79
C GLU A 156 11.36 2.84 10.58
N ASP A 157 10.56 3.92 10.63
CA ASP A 157 9.24 3.92 11.28
C ASP A 157 8.32 2.85 10.67
N PHE A 158 8.29 2.75 9.36
CA PHE A 158 7.46 1.76 8.67
C PHE A 158 7.90 0.32 8.95
N CYS A 159 9.21 0.06 9.02
CA CYS A 159 9.77 -1.27 9.30
C CYS A 159 9.63 -1.68 10.76
N THR A 160 9.61 -0.72 11.71
CA THR A 160 9.52 -0.98 13.15
C THR A 160 8.11 -0.87 13.70
N ASN A 161 7.16 -0.38 12.91
CA ASN A 161 5.80 -0.14 13.36
C ASN A 161 5.04 -1.46 13.57
N LYS A 162 4.87 -1.82 14.85
CA LYS A 162 4.17 -3.04 15.30
C LYS A 162 2.69 -3.08 14.92
N ASP A 163 2.06 -1.93 14.70
CA ASP A 163 0.65 -1.84 14.32
C ASP A 163 0.38 -2.33 12.90
N THR A 164 1.39 -2.37 12.05
CA THR A 164 1.23 -2.90 10.69
C THR A 164 1.13 -4.42 10.66
N GLY A 165 1.60 -5.12 11.70
CA GLY A 165 1.58 -6.58 11.81
C GLY A 165 2.39 -7.29 10.72
N ILE A 166 3.18 -6.54 9.95
CA ILE A 166 3.83 -7.00 8.72
C ILE A 166 5.31 -7.31 8.96
N PHE A 167 5.90 -6.72 10.03
CA PHE A 167 7.31 -6.88 10.36
C PHE A 167 7.54 -7.23 11.82
N ASP A 168 8.30 -8.28 12.02
CA ASP A 168 9.08 -8.48 13.22
C ASP A 168 10.37 -7.64 13.08
N GLU A 169 10.75 -6.89 14.11
CA GLU A 169 11.93 -6.00 14.16
C GLU A 169 13.24 -6.67 13.70
N ASN A 170 13.30 -7.99 13.74
CA ASN A 170 14.47 -8.79 13.37
C ASN A 170 14.46 -9.30 11.92
N GLN A 171 13.40 -9.03 11.14
CA GLN A 171 13.21 -9.60 9.80
C GLN A 171 13.00 -8.56 8.71
N LEU A 172 13.89 -7.58 8.63
CA LEU A 172 14.07 -6.88 7.36
C LEU A 172 14.44 -7.95 6.31
N GLY A 173 13.47 -8.31 5.46
CA GLY A 173 13.71 -9.23 4.37
C GLY A 173 14.86 -8.73 3.49
N VAL A 174 15.51 -9.63 2.77
CA VAL A 174 16.70 -9.36 1.93
C VAL A 174 16.51 -8.11 1.04
N ASN A 175 15.31 -7.94 0.48
CA ASN A 175 14.99 -6.82 -0.40
C ASN A 175 14.93 -5.48 0.34
N CYS A 176 14.35 -5.46 1.54
CA CYS A 176 14.31 -4.25 2.37
C CYS A 176 15.70 -3.86 2.86
N LYS A 177 16.53 -4.84 3.25
CA LYS A 177 17.94 -4.58 3.60
C LYS A 177 18.68 -3.93 2.46
N LYS A 178 18.49 -4.41 1.23
CA LYS A 178 19.12 -3.84 0.04
C LYS A 178 18.71 -2.38 -0.19
N ILE A 179 17.43 -2.06 -0.07
CA ILE A 179 16.95 -0.66 -0.17
C ILE A 179 17.55 0.19 0.94
N TYR A 180 17.54 -0.30 2.19
CA TYR A 180 18.07 0.42 3.33
C TYR A 180 19.57 0.72 3.21
N GLU A 181 20.37 -0.23 2.72
CA GLU A 181 21.80 -0.04 2.45
C GLU A 181 22.04 1.05 1.40
N ILE A 182 21.21 1.09 0.34
CA ILE A 182 21.30 2.14 -0.68
C ILE A 182 20.96 3.50 -0.07
N LEU A 183 19.90 3.60 0.73
CA LEU A 183 19.52 4.85 1.40
C LEU A 183 20.62 5.36 2.34
N LYS A 184 21.22 4.48 3.15
CA LYS A 184 22.32 4.85 4.02
C LYS A 184 23.54 5.35 3.25
N LYS A 185 23.87 4.68 2.14
CA LYS A 185 24.97 5.12 1.29
C LYS A 185 24.73 6.51 0.69
N ILE A 186 23.51 6.79 0.21
CA ILE A 186 23.14 8.13 -0.27
C ILE A 186 23.35 9.18 0.83
N LYS A 187 22.96 8.87 2.06
CA LYS A 187 23.16 9.77 3.20
C LYS A 187 24.64 10.00 3.49
N GLU A 188 25.44 8.94 3.57
CA GLU A 188 26.89 9.00 3.81
C GLU A 188 27.63 9.83 2.73
N ASP A 189 27.26 9.63 1.46
CA ASP A 189 27.85 10.37 0.33
C ASP A 189 27.49 11.89 0.38
N ASN A 190 26.44 12.26 1.10
CA ASN A 190 26.01 13.66 1.29
C ASN A 190 26.62 14.35 2.51
N GLU A 191 27.11 13.59 3.48
CA GLU A 191 27.80 14.20 4.63
C GLU A 191 29.09 14.84 4.11
N PRO A 192 29.29 16.17 4.30
CA PRO A 192 30.53 16.82 3.90
C PRO A 192 31.66 16.09 4.65
N ASN A 193 32.64 15.56 3.88
CA ASN A 193 33.81 14.84 4.35
C ASN A 193 34.25 15.44 5.69
N GLY A 194 33.84 14.78 6.76
CA GLY A 194 34.15 15.21 8.11
C GLY A 194 35.66 15.27 8.24
N LYS A 195 36.14 16.46 8.55
CA LYS A 195 37.51 16.83 8.88
C LYS A 195 38.31 15.64 9.40
N LYS A 196 39.30 15.23 8.58
CA LYS A 196 40.52 14.63 9.14
C LYS A 196 41.37 15.74 9.78
#